data_9aba4bbd5da1bcb58455034e908f09fd
#
_entry.id   9aba4bbd5da1bcb58455034e908f09fd
#
_cell.length_a   1.000
_cell.length_b   1.000
_cell.length_c   1.000
_cell.angle_alpha   90.00
_cell.angle_beta   90.00
_cell.angle_gamma   90.00
#
_symmetry.space_group_name_H-M   'P 1'
#
loop_
_entity.id
_entity.type
_entity.pdbx_description
1 polymer ?
#
loop_
_entity_poly.entity_id
_entity_poly.type
_entity_poly.pdbx_seq_one_letter_code
_entity_poly.pdbx_strand_id
1 'polypeptide(L)'
;MTKKQKKMLIRICVSTALLATLHFLPEDCFARTGADSLLQRLFRMLLYLVPYGIIGHDILRKAFRGILNRQVFDENFLMAVATLGALAIGLLTTGDFDEAVAVMLFYQVGELFQSYAVGKSRKNISALMDIRPDFARVESERGLNYEKDLQNRSGLRQLRR
;
A
#
# COMPACT_ATOMS: atom_id res chain seq x y z
N MET A 1 -0.85 3.81 14.57
CA MET A 1 -0.45 2.95 13.43
C MET A 1 -0.91 1.53 13.66
N THR A 2 -1.56 0.93 12.68
CA THR A 2 -1.98 -0.48 12.73
C THR A 2 -0.78 -1.41 12.51
N LYS A 3 -0.90 -2.69 12.94
CA LYS A 3 0.15 -3.72 12.72
C LYS A 3 0.53 -3.84 11.22
N LYS A 4 -0.44 -3.64 10.32
CA LYS A 4 -0.24 -3.66 8.87
C LYS A 4 0.63 -2.48 8.39
N GLN A 5 0.36 -1.27 8.87
CA GLN A 5 1.13 -0.07 8.53
C GLN A 5 2.58 -0.15 9.03
N LYS A 6 2.81 -0.71 10.23
CA LYS A 6 4.17 -0.94 10.74
C LYS A 6 4.97 -1.91 9.86
N LYS A 7 4.36 -3.01 9.41
CA LYS A 7 5.01 -3.96 8.49
C LYS A 7 5.37 -3.31 7.16
N MET A 8 4.48 -2.47 6.61
CA MET A 8 4.71 -1.75 5.37
C MET A 8 5.88 -0.76 5.51
N LEU A 9 5.91 0.00 6.61
CA LEU A 9 7.00 0.92 6.91
C LEU A 9 8.35 0.20 7.03
N ILE A 10 8.41 -0.94 7.72
CA ILE A 10 9.64 -1.74 7.85
C ILE A 10 10.12 -2.20 6.46
N ARG A 11 9.23 -2.67 5.59
CA ARG A 11 9.58 -3.08 4.23
C ARG A 11 10.15 -1.91 3.40
N ILE A 12 9.52 -0.73 3.50
CA ILE A 12 10.00 0.50 2.84
C ILE A 12 11.41 0.83 3.33
N CYS A 13 11.65 0.87 4.64
CA CYS A 13 12.97 1.17 5.20
C CYS A 13 14.03 0.14 4.76
N VAL A 14 13.73 -1.15 4.80
CA VAL A 14 14.64 -2.21 4.38
C VAL A 14 14.98 -2.10 2.90
N SER A 15 13.95 -1.92 2.04
CA SER A 15 14.18 -1.79 0.60
C SER A 15 14.94 -0.51 0.24
N THR A 16 14.69 0.61 0.95
CA THR A 16 15.43 1.86 0.76
C THR A 16 16.90 1.68 1.15
N ALA A 17 17.18 1.02 2.28
CA ALA A 17 18.55 0.74 2.71
C ALA A 17 19.28 -0.17 1.71
N LEU A 18 18.60 -1.22 1.21
CA LEU A 18 19.15 -2.10 0.19
C LEU A 18 19.42 -1.37 -1.13
N LEU A 19 18.48 -0.54 -1.58
CA LEU A 19 18.66 0.26 -2.79
C LEU A 19 19.82 1.23 -2.64
N ALA A 20 19.91 1.93 -1.51
CA ALA A 20 21.03 2.84 -1.23
C ALA A 20 22.38 2.10 -1.21
N THR A 21 22.47 0.95 -0.57
CA THR A 21 23.68 0.15 -0.56
C THR A 21 24.09 -0.31 -1.96
N LEU A 22 23.13 -0.75 -2.78
CA LEU A 22 23.41 -1.16 -4.17
C LEU A 22 23.83 0.01 -5.05
N HIS A 23 23.21 1.18 -4.86
CA HIS A 23 23.55 2.39 -5.62
C HIS A 23 24.98 2.91 -5.30
N PHE A 24 25.41 2.79 -4.04
CA PHE A 24 26.76 3.19 -3.61
C PHE A 24 27.83 2.12 -3.85
N LEU A 25 27.47 0.92 -4.29
CA LEU A 25 28.48 -0.08 -4.67
C LEU A 25 29.17 0.37 -5.97
N PRO A 26 30.52 0.47 -5.99
CA PRO A 26 31.24 0.84 -7.19
C PRO A 26 31.03 -0.22 -8.27
N GLU A 27 30.85 0.25 -9.50
CA GLU A 27 30.62 -0.62 -10.68
C GLU A 27 31.79 -1.62 -10.90
N ASP A 28 32.99 -1.25 -10.46
CA ASP A 28 34.20 -2.08 -10.54
C ASP A 28 34.09 -3.41 -9.77
N CYS A 29 33.22 -3.48 -8.74
CA CYS A 29 32.97 -4.74 -8.04
C CYS A 29 32.33 -5.79 -8.96
N PHE A 30 31.59 -5.36 -9.97
CA PHE A 30 30.92 -6.22 -10.93
C PHE A 30 31.74 -6.47 -12.20
N ALA A 31 32.63 -5.55 -12.54
CA ALA A 31 33.51 -5.62 -13.73
C ALA A 31 34.58 -6.74 -13.64
N ARG A 32 34.82 -7.24 -12.43
CA ARG A 32 35.88 -8.21 -12.14
C ARG A 32 35.64 -9.63 -12.66
N THR A 33 34.43 -9.90 -13.17
CA THR A 33 34.01 -11.27 -13.54
C THR A 33 34.38 -11.61 -15.00
N GLY A 34 34.97 -10.70 -15.79
CA GLY A 34 35.41 -11.01 -17.16
C GLY A 34 34.36 -11.61 -18.10
N ALA A 35 33.08 -11.54 -17.66
CA ALA A 35 31.96 -12.13 -18.37
C ALA A 35 31.40 -11.14 -19.39
N ASP A 36 30.77 -11.67 -20.44
CA ASP A 36 30.04 -10.88 -21.44
C ASP A 36 29.12 -9.85 -20.77
N SER A 37 29.02 -8.69 -21.38
CA SER A 37 28.25 -7.56 -20.84
C SER A 37 26.80 -7.93 -20.43
N LEU A 38 26.22 -8.92 -21.07
CA LEU A 38 24.89 -9.43 -20.81
C LEU A 38 24.82 -10.23 -19.51
N LEU A 39 25.81 -11.06 -19.20
CA LEU A 39 25.88 -11.82 -17.96
C LEU A 39 26.05 -10.89 -16.75
N GLN A 40 26.82 -9.83 -16.88
CA GLN A 40 26.99 -8.81 -15.85
C GLN A 40 25.68 -8.05 -15.59
N ARG A 41 24.93 -7.68 -16.62
CA ARG A 41 23.60 -7.06 -16.50
C ARG A 41 22.61 -7.99 -15.82
N LEU A 42 22.59 -9.27 -16.17
CA LEU A 42 21.73 -10.27 -15.52
C LEU A 42 22.05 -10.40 -14.02
N PHE A 43 23.32 -10.40 -13.67
CA PHE A 43 23.72 -10.47 -12.27
C PHE A 43 23.30 -9.22 -11.48
N ARG A 44 23.50 -8.02 -12.04
CA ARG A 44 22.99 -6.77 -11.47
C ARG A 44 21.47 -6.81 -11.33
N MET A 45 20.74 -7.20 -12.37
CA MET A 45 19.29 -7.34 -12.32
C MET A 45 18.86 -8.27 -11.19
N LEU A 46 19.53 -9.39 -10.98
CA LEU A 46 19.20 -10.33 -9.91
C LEU A 46 19.34 -9.69 -8.52
N LEU A 47 20.36 -8.85 -8.32
CA LEU A 47 20.56 -8.11 -7.08
C LEU A 47 19.46 -7.08 -6.83
N TYR A 48 19.08 -6.31 -7.87
CA TYR A 48 17.99 -5.34 -7.77
C TYR A 48 16.62 -5.98 -7.65
N LEU A 49 16.47 -7.22 -8.09
CA LEU A 49 15.23 -7.99 -7.95
C LEU A 49 14.92 -8.29 -6.47
N VAL A 50 15.92 -8.32 -5.59
CA VAL A 50 15.72 -8.55 -4.15
C VAL A 50 14.94 -7.40 -3.50
N PRO A 51 15.41 -6.13 -3.50
CA PRO A 51 14.63 -5.02 -2.96
C PRO A 51 13.33 -4.79 -3.71
N TYR A 52 13.29 -5.00 -5.03
CA TYR A 52 12.07 -4.95 -5.84
C TYR A 52 11.04 -5.99 -5.38
N GLY A 53 11.44 -7.23 -5.14
CA GLY A 53 10.55 -8.30 -4.68
C GLY A 53 10.03 -8.05 -3.26
N ILE A 54 10.88 -7.55 -2.35
CA ILE A 54 10.49 -7.23 -0.97
C ILE A 54 9.39 -6.17 -0.95
N ILE A 55 9.58 -5.08 -1.73
CA ILE A 55 8.64 -3.95 -1.74
C ILE A 55 7.44 -4.21 -2.65
N GLY A 56 7.64 -4.83 -3.81
CA GLY A 56 6.65 -5.03 -4.86
C GLY A 56 5.73 -6.23 -4.66
N HIS A 57 6.05 -7.15 -3.75
CA HIS A 57 5.29 -8.39 -3.57
C HIS A 57 3.77 -8.19 -3.43
N ASP A 58 3.33 -7.21 -2.64
CA ASP A 58 1.91 -6.97 -2.42
C ASP A 58 1.24 -6.41 -3.69
N ILE A 59 1.94 -5.54 -4.43
CA ILE A 59 1.47 -4.92 -5.68
C ILE A 59 1.39 -5.97 -6.79
N LEU A 60 2.46 -6.74 -7.00
CA LEU A 60 2.49 -7.81 -7.99
C LEU A 60 1.40 -8.86 -7.73
N ARG A 61 1.17 -9.21 -6.46
CA ARG A 61 0.10 -10.13 -6.07
C ARG A 61 -1.30 -9.56 -6.34
N LYS A 62 -1.51 -8.26 -6.06
CA LYS A 62 -2.77 -7.59 -6.35
C LYS A 62 -2.98 -7.48 -7.87
N ALA A 63 -1.96 -7.07 -8.62
CA ALA A 63 -1.99 -7.00 -10.09
C ALA A 63 -2.34 -8.36 -10.71
N PHE A 64 -1.69 -9.43 -10.28
CA PHE A 64 -1.97 -10.78 -10.76
C PHE A 64 -3.41 -11.23 -10.47
N ARG A 65 -3.92 -10.94 -9.26
CA ARG A 65 -5.32 -11.22 -8.92
C ARG A 65 -6.29 -10.35 -9.73
N GLY A 66 -5.95 -9.09 -10.00
CA GLY A 66 -6.74 -8.21 -10.86
C GLY A 66 -6.92 -8.79 -12.26
N ILE A 67 -5.85 -9.32 -12.85
CA ILE A 67 -5.89 -10.00 -14.16
C ILE A 67 -6.84 -11.21 -14.11
N LEU A 68 -6.72 -12.06 -13.09
CA LEU A 68 -7.58 -13.23 -12.93
C LEU A 68 -9.06 -12.87 -12.76
N ASN A 69 -9.34 -11.74 -12.09
CA ASN A 69 -10.69 -11.25 -11.86
C ASN A 69 -11.22 -10.36 -13.00
N ARG A 70 -10.53 -10.31 -14.16
CA ARG A 70 -10.86 -9.46 -15.33
C ARG A 70 -10.87 -7.95 -15.03
N GLN A 71 -10.26 -7.52 -13.96
CA GLN A 71 -10.03 -6.10 -13.60
C GLN A 71 -8.61 -5.71 -14.05
N VAL A 72 -8.37 -5.69 -15.36
CA VAL A 72 -7.02 -5.53 -15.93
C VAL A 72 -6.51 -4.09 -15.82
N PHE A 73 -7.38 -3.09 -15.68
CA PHE A 73 -7.00 -1.67 -15.61
C PHE A 73 -7.00 -1.13 -14.17
N ASP A 74 -6.52 -1.92 -13.22
CA ASP A 74 -6.29 -1.47 -11.85
C ASP A 74 -4.92 -0.76 -11.74
N GLU A 75 -4.81 0.22 -10.83
CA GLU A 75 -3.57 0.97 -10.58
C GLU A 75 -2.38 0.04 -10.29
N ASN A 76 -2.62 -1.05 -9.55
CA ASN A 76 -1.58 -2.02 -9.23
C ASN A 76 -1.07 -2.75 -10.49
N PHE A 77 -1.93 -3.02 -11.47
CA PHE A 77 -1.56 -3.61 -12.74
C PHE A 77 -0.68 -2.65 -13.56
N LEU A 78 -1.10 -1.38 -13.69
CA LEU A 78 -0.31 -0.38 -14.40
C LEU A 78 1.07 -0.20 -13.78
N MET A 79 1.16 -0.14 -12.45
CA MET A 79 2.44 -0.03 -11.73
C MET A 79 3.32 -1.26 -11.94
N ALA A 80 2.73 -2.47 -11.90
CA ALA A 80 3.48 -3.70 -12.17
C ALA A 80 4.03 -3.73 -13.60
N VAL A 81 3.23 -3.37 -14.60
CA VAL A 81 3.66 -3.32 -15.99
C VAL A 81 4.74 -2.27 -16.21
N ALA A 82 4.56 -1.06 -15.67
CA ALA A 82 5.54 0.02 -15.80
C ALA A 82 6.90 -0.36 -15.20
N THR A 83 6.91 -0.90 -13.99
CA THR A 83 8.15 -1.26 -13.30
C THR A 83 8.82 -2.51 -13.88
N LEU A 84 8.06 -3.50 -14.33
CA LEU A 84 8.59 -4.65 -15.07
C LEU A 84 9.13 -4.22 -16.44
N GLY A 85 8.46 -3.27 -17.11
CA GLY A 85 8.94 -2.68 -18.35
C GLY A 85 10.26 -1.94 -18.15
N ALA A 86 10.39 -1.15 -17.07
CA ALA A 86 11.65 -0.48 -16.72
C ALA A 86 12.78 -1.48 -16.45
N LEU A 87 12.51 -2.59 -15.73
CA LEU A 87 13.49 -3.67 -15.54
C LEU A 87 13.91 -4.32 -16.87
N ALA A 88 12.97 -4.53 -17.79
CA ALA A 88 13.26 -5.09 -19.10
C ALA A 88 14.10 -4.14 -19.96
N ILE A 89 13.81 -2.84 -19.94
CA ILE A 89 14.63 -1.81 -20.63
C ILE A 89 16.03 -1.77 -20.04
N GLY A 90 16.15 -1.77 -18.70
CA GLY A 90 17.44 -1.83 -18.04
C GLY A 90 18.28 -3.04 -18.47
N LEU A 91 17.66 -4.20 -18.62
CA LEU A 91 18.34 -5.41 -19.06
C LEU A 91 18.82 -5.32 -20.51
N LEU A 92 17.98 -4.78 -21.41
CA LEU A 92 18.24 -4.76 -22.84
C LEU A 92 19.17 -3.61 -23.28
N THR A 93 19.11 -2.47 -22.58
CA THR A 93 19.76 -1.23 -23.04
C THR A 93 20.73 -0.63 -22.05
N THR A 94 20.23 -0.07 -20.95
CA THR A 94 20.98 0.82 -20.05
C THR A 94 21.83 0.08 -19.01
N GLY A 95 21.36 -1.04 -18.51
CA GLY A 95 21.94 -1.71 -17.35
C GLY A 95 21.54 -1.08 -16.01
N ASP A 96 20.66 -0.06 -16.03
CA ASP A 96 20.18 0.64 -14.84
C ASP A 96 18.85 0.05 -14.38
N PHE A 97 18.81 -0.33 -13.13
CA PHE A 97 17.64 -0.97 -12.50
C PHE A 97 17.11 -0.16 -11.34
N ASP A 98 17.81 0.90 -10.94
CA ASP A 98 17.49 1.78 -9.82
C ASP A 98 16.11 2.40 -9.98
N GLU A 99 15.80 2.86 -11.19
CA GLU A 99 14.54 3.55 -11.50
C GLU A 99 13.32 2.66 -11.23
N ALA A 100 13.37 1.40 -11.63
CA ALA A 100 12.26 0.47 -11.41
C ALA A 100 11.98 0.24 -9.92
N VAL A 101 13.05 0.09 -9.14
CA VAL A 101 12.95 -0.10 -7.67
C VAL A 101 12.50 1.19 -7.00
N ALA A 102 13.07 2.34 -7.42
CA ALA A 102 12.71 3.64 -6.87
C ALA A 102 11.23 3.99 -7.10
N VAL A 103 10.72 3.79 -8.31
CA VAL A 103 9.30 4.01 -8.63
C VAL A 103 8.40 3.14 -7.76
N MET A 104 8.71 1.85 -7.62
CA MET A 104 7.95 0.94 -6.75
C MET A 104 8.00 1.39 -5.28
N LEU A 105 9.13 1.91 -4.83
CA LEU A 105 9.33 2.43 -3.48
C LEU A 105 8.47 3.66 -3.23
N PHE A 106 8.49 4.65 -4.14
CA PHE A 106 7.66 5.85 -4.04
C PHE A 106 6.17 5.51 -4.02
N TYR A 107 5.75 4.56 -4.84
CA TYR A 107 4.36 4.09 -4.83
C TYR A 107 3.97 3.51 -3.45
N GLN A 108 4.81 2.68 -2.86
CA GLN A 108 4.57 2.10 -1.53
C GLN A 108 4.53 3.16 -0.42
N VAL A 109 5.35 4.20 -0.53
CA VAL A 109 5.29 5.35 0.37
C VAL A 109 3.93 6.05 0.24
N GLY A 110 3.46 6.28 -0.98
CA GLY A 110 2.13 6.84 -1.25
C GLY A 110 0.98 6.00 -0.65
N GLU A 111 1.01 4.68 -0.85
CA GLU A 111 0.05 3.73 -0.26
C GLU A 111 0.05 3.80 1.28
N LEU A 112 1.22 3.94 1.88
CA LEU A 112 1.34 4.10 3.33
C LEU A 112 0.67 5.39 3.81
N PHE A 113 0.93 6.52 3.15
CA PHE A 113 0.30 7.80 3.46
C PHE A 113 -1.21 7.76 3.28
N GLN A 114 -1.68 7.19 2.18
CA GLN A 114 -3.12 7.01 1.91
C GLN A 114 -3.78 6.17 3.01
N SER A 115 -3.19 5.03 3.36
CA SER A 115 -3.69 4.15 4.42
C SER A 115 -3.73 4.86 5.79
N TYR A 116 -2.75 5.71 6.08
CA TYR A 116 -2.71 6.49 7.30
C TYR A 116 -3.79 7.57 7.33
N ALA A 117 -3.93 8.34 6.25
CA ALA A 117 -4.92 9.42 6.12
C ALA A 117 -6.36 8.88 6.23
N VAL A 118 -6.68 7.80 5.51
CA VAL A 118 -8.00 7.15 5.56
C VAL A 118 -8.28 6.59 6.95
N GLY A 119 -7.30 5.98 7.59
CA GLY A 119 -7.45 5.44 8.95
C GLY A 119 -7.74 6.54 9.98
N LYS A 120 -7.10 7.69 9.86
CA LYS A 120 -7.34 8.86 10.72
C LYS A 120 -8.72 9.47 10.49
N SER A 121 -9.13 9.63 9.23
CA SER A 121 -10.44 10.15 8.87
C SER A 121 -11.58 9.28 9.41
N ARG A 122 -11.50 7.96 9.24
CA ARG A 122 -12.51 7.02 9.78
C ARG A 122 -12.63 7.12 11.29
N LYS A 123 -11.51 7.24 12.00
CA LYS A 123 -11.51 7.38 13.46
C LYS A 123 -12.20 8.67 13.91
N ASN A 124 -11.98 9.77 13.20
CA ASN A 124 -12.62 11.06 13.50
C ASN A 124 -14.14 10.99 13.26
N ILE A 125 -14.58 10.37 12.17
CA ILE A 125 -16.00 10.18 11.87
C ILE A 125 -16.68 9.30 12.93
N SER A 126 -16.05 8.20 13.35
CA SER A 126 -16.57 7.37 14.45
C SER A 126 -16.70 8.14 15.75
N ALA A 127 -15.72 9.00 16.09
CA ALA A 127 -15.78 9.83 17.29
C ALA A 127 -16.92 10.86 17.22
N LEU A 128 -17.20 11.43 16.03
CA LEU A 128 -18.33 12.34 15.83
C LEU A 128 -19.70 11.62 15.92
N MET A 129 -19.76 10.37 15.48
CA MET A 129 -21.00 9.57 15.57
C MET A 129 -21.29 9.11 17.00
N ASP A 130 -20.24 8.99 17.84
CA ASP A 130 -20.36 8.60 19.24
C ASP A 130 -20.83 9.76 20.15
N ILE A 131 -20.80 11.03 19.64
CA ILE A 131 -21.34 12.21 20.32
C ILE A 131 -22.88 12.31 20.17
N ARG A 132 -23.52 11.35 19.53
CA ARG A 132 -24.97 11.34 19.37
C ARG A 132 -25.61 11.26 20.76
N PRO A 133 -26.44 12.26 21.16
CA PRO A 133 -27.03 12.26 22.50
C PRO A 133 -27.89 11.00 22.69
N ASP A 134 -27.67 10.32 23.81
CA ASP A 134 -28.45 9.13 24.19
C ASP A 134 -29.91 9.46 24.54
N PHE A 135 -30.30 10.73 24.44
CA PHE A 135 -31.61 11.24 24.83
C PHE A 135 -32.22 12.12 23.73
N ALA A 136 -33.42 11.80 23.32
CA ALA A 136 -34.26 12.69 22.55
C ALA A 136 -35.12 13.54 23.53
N ARG A 137 -35.07 14.85 23.36
CA ARG A 137 -35.90 15.78 24.11
C ARG A 137 -37.26 15.86 23.40
N VAL A 138 -38.28 15.22 23.97
CA VAL A 138 -39.64 15.30 23.46
C VAL A 138 -40.39 16.33 24.27
N GLU A 139 -40.90 17.36 23.60
CA GLU A 139 -41.81 18.34 24.20
C GLU A 139 -43.21 17.69 24.25
N SER A 140 -43.68 17.37 25.48
CA SER A 140 -45.03 16.91 25.70
C SER A 140 -45.84 18.03 26.41
N GLU A 141 -47.13 18.12 26.17
CA GLU A 141 -48.02 19.10 26.74
C GLU A 141 -48.07 19.12 28.31
N ARG A 142 -47.43 18.14 28.96
CA ARG A 142 -47.31 18.02 30.43
C ARG A 142 -45.92 18.30 30.99
N GLY A 143 -45.01 18.87 30.20
CA GLY A 143 -43.61 19.15 30.65
C GLY A 143 -42.56 18.31 29.92
N LEU A 144 -41.29 18.66 30.12
CA LEU A 144 -40.13 18.05 29.50
C LEU A 144 -39.86 16.65 30.07
N ASN A 145 -40.14 15.60 29.29
CA ASN A 145 -39.76 14.25 29.62
C ASN A 145 -38.50 13.84 28.85
N TYR A 146 -37.50 13.30 29.56
CA TYR A 146 -36.32 12.69 28.98
C TYR A 146 -36.59 11.20 28.77
N GLU A 147 -36.84 10.80 27.53
CA GLU A 147 -37.01 9.40 27.18
C GLU A 147 -35.74 8.86 26.57
N LYS A 148 -35.23 7.79 27.17
CA LYS A 148 -33.97 7.16 26.73
C LYS A 148 -34.19 6.47 25.40
N ASP A 149 -33.37 6.84 24.37
CA ASP A 149 -33.47 6.33 22.98
C ASP A 149 -33.28 4.79 22.85
N LEU A 150 -33.20 4.08 23.97
CA LEU A 150 -33.12 2.63 24.03
C LEU A 150 -34.43 1.95 23.66
N GLN A 151 -35.57 2.64 23.75
CA GLN A 151 -36.88 2.06 23.39
C GLN A 151 -37.08 1.99 21.87
N ASN A 152 -36.47 2.88 21.11
CA ASN A 152 -36.62 2.89 19.67
C ASN A 152 -35.81 1.76 18.97
N ARG A 153 -34.78 1.19 19.61
CA ARG A 153 -34.08 0.00 19.10
C ARG A 153 -34.84 -1.30 19.29
N SER A 154 -35.69 -1.42 20.26
CA SER A 154 -36.52 -2.61 20.47
C SER A 154 -37.71 -2.69 19.47
N GLY A 155 -38.28 -1.55 19.07
CA GLY A 155 -39.32 -1.45 18.06
C GLY A 155 -38.86 -1.87 16.65
N LEU A 156 -37.67 -1.48 16.26
CA LEU A 156 -37.10 -1.83 14.95
C LEU A 156 -36.67 -3.30 14.81
N ARG A 157 -36.47 -4.03 15.93
CA ARG A 157 -36.23 -5.47 15.90
C ARG A 157 -37.51 -6.30 15.71
N GLN A 158 -38.65 -5.77 16.06
CA GLN A 158 -39.93 -6.47 15.89
C GLN A 158 -40.50 -6.38 14.47
N LEU A 159 -40.12 -5.35 13.70
CA LEU A 159 -40.51 -5.18 12.29
C LEU A 159 -39.68 -6.02 11.29
N ARG A 160 -38.73 -6.81 11.77
CA ARG A 160 -37.82 -7.64 10.96
C ARG A 160 -38.03 -9.15 11.14
N ARG A 161 -39.23 -9.55 11.64
CA ARG A 161 -39.66 -10.96 11.66
C ARG A 161 -40.82 -11.19 10.71
#